data_32bf2b51637030cdaa74781b0c3d018f
#
_entry.id   32bf2b51637030cdaa74781b0c3d018f
#
_cell.length_a   1.000
_cell.length_b   1.000
_cell.length_c   1.000
_cell.angle_alpha   90.00
_cell.angle_beta   90.00
_cell.angle_gamma   90.00
#
_symmetry.space_group_name_H-M   'P 1'
#
loop_
_entity.id
_entity.type
_entity.pdbx_description
1 polymer ?
#
loop_
_entity_poly.entity_id
_entity_poly.type
_entity_poly.pdbx_seq_one_letter_code
_entity_poly.pdbx_strand_id
1 'polypeptide(L)'
;MSTFNTQKTMLIFGATGKQGGAAIDNILSDSPDSSFHLIAVTRDATSRKARALATNPKISVVEGDLDNVGAIFAKAGPVWGVYSVQVNSDAEEQQGKAVVNAAVQHGVRHFVYSSGDRGGPERSPNNPTYVKNFAAKYAIEKHLEQQARESVQQMTYTILRPVTFFENITTDIHGKGFARMWEQMGSKKLQMVSTKDIGWFAAQSLIWPEMYRNKALALVGDELTQHEADAIYRQVIGQGMALAPCPVASAVKFVLKGSVGDMFKWFADEGYGGDVKECLSYNPGMQDFRAWLEENKRNFEKNGS
;
A
#
# COMPACT_ATOMS: atom_id res chain seq x y z
N MET A 1 4.84 -16.12 -38.25
CA MET A 1 5.28 -16.60 -36.92
C MET A 1 4.18 -16.23 -35.93
N SER A 2 3.45 -17.23 -35.46
CA SER A 2 2.37 -17.02 -34.48
C SER A 2 3.03 -16.68 -33.15
N THR A 3 2.95 -15.41 -32.72
CA THR A 3 3.27 -15.02 -31.37
C THR A 3 2.18 -15.59 -30.45
N PHE A 4 2.46 -16.73 -29.84
CA PHE A 4 1.66 -17.19 -28.71
C PHE A 4 1.75 -16.10 -27.64
N ASN A 5 0.72 -15.28 -27.58
CA ASN A 5 0.55 -14.33 -26.48
C ASN A 5 0.20 -15.15 -25.24
N THR A 6 1.24 -15.65 -24.54
CA THR A 6 1.05 -16.42 -23.32
C THR A 6 0.51 -15.47 -22.27
N GLN A 7 -0.72 -15.71 -21.84
CA GLN A 7 -1.37 -14.96 -20.76
C GLN A 7 -0.43 -14.90 -19.54
N LYS A 8 -0.13 -13.68 -19.06
CA LYS A 8 0.72 -13.46 -17.88
C LYS A 8 -0.12 -13.67 -16.61
N THR A 9 0.32 -14.56 -15.75
CA THR A 9 -0.31 -14.76 -14.42
C THR A 9 0.32 -13.83 -13.40
N MET A 10 -0.49 -13.06 -12.69
CA MET A 10 -0.07 -12.16 -11.63
C MET A 10 -0.63 -12.63 -10.27
N LEU A 11 0.23 -12.79 -9.29
CA LEU A 11 -0.12 -13.20 -7.92
C LEU A 11 -0.24 -11.95 -7.04
N ILE A 12 -1.41 -11.70 -6.48
CA ILE A 12 -1.73 -10.50 -5.73
C ILE A 12 -1.94 -10.86 -4.25
N PHE A 13 -0.97 -10.55 -3.41
CA PHE A 13 -1.10 -10.66 -1.97
C PHE A 13 -1.95 -9.50 -1.41
N GLY A 14 -2.67 -9.76 -0.32
CA GLY A 14 -3.56 -8.76 0.26
C GLY A 14 -4.75 -8.39 -0.64
N ALA A 15 -5.18 -9.28 -1.55
CA ALA A 15 -6.19 -9.06 -2.57
C ALA A 15 -7.55 -8.58 -2.04
N THR A 16 -7.95 -9.00 -0.83
CA THR A 16 -9.19 -8.54 -0.17
C THR A 16 -9.00 -7.27 0.67
N GLY A 17 -7.77 -6.75 0.74
CA GLY A 17 -7.41 -5.50 1.42
C GLY A 17 -7.60 -4.26 0.53
N LYS A 18 -7.35 -3.08 1.10
CA LYS A 18 -7.51 -1.80 0.40
C LYS A 18 -6.55 -1.69 -0.80
N GLN A 19 -5.25 -1.90 -0.60
CA GLN A 19 -4.24 -1.76 -1.66
C GLN A 19 -4.33 -2.88 -2.71
N GLY A 20 -4.38 -4.15 -2.28
CA GLY A 20 -4.46 -5.28 -3.21
C GLY A 20 -5.75 -5.30 -4.02
N GLY A 21 -6.89 -4.93 -3.39
CA GLY A 21 -8.15 -4.75 -4.10
C GLY A 21 -8.06 -3.65 -5.16
N ALA A 22 -7.52 -2.47 -4.79
CA ALA A 22 -7.32 -1.38 -5.73
C ALA A 22 -6.35 -1.75 -6.88
N ALA A 23 -5.30 -2.54 -6.59
CA ALA A 23 -4.42 -3.04 -7.64
C ALA A 23 -5.17 -3.94 -8.64
N ILE A 24 -6.00 -4.86 -8.13
CA ILE A 24 -6.85 -5.73 -8.97
C ILE A 24 -7.79 -4.89 -9.84
N ASP A 25 -8.51 -3.94 -9.23
CA ASP A 25 -9.47 -3.08 -9.95
C ASP A 25 -8.79 -2.31 -11.08
N ASN A 26 -7.62 -1.72 -10.83
CA ASN A 26 -6.87 -0.99 -11.83
C ASN A 26 -6.28 -1.91 -12.93
N ILE A 27 -5.78 -3.12 -12.60
CA ILE A 27 -5.33 -4.07 -13.63
C ILE A 27 -6.49 -4.46 -14.56
N LEU A 28 -7.67 -4.68 -14.00
CA LEU A 28 -8.84 -5.08 -14.79
C LEU A 28 -9.35 -3.93 -15.68
N SER A 29 -9.25 -2.67 -15.22
CA SER A 29 -9.71 -1.50 -15.99
C SER A 29 -8.72 -1.11 -17.09
N ASP A 30 -7.42 -1.13 -16.79
CA ASP A 30 -6.38 -0.58 -17.66
C ASP A 30 -5.81 -1.62 -18.65
N SER A 31 -6.15 -2.89 -18.44
CA SER A 31 -5.79 -3.99 -19.35
C SER A 31 -7.04 -4.66 -19.90
N PRO A 32 -7.72 -4.06 -20.91
CA PRO A 32 -8.94 -4.60 -21.49
C PRO A 32 -8.72 -5.93 -22.21
N ASP A 33 -7.51 -6.20 -22.68
CA ASP A 33 -7.18 -7.44 -23.35
C ASP A 33 -7.02 -8.59 -22.35
N SER A 34 -7.34 -9.81 -22.77
CA SER A 34 -7.23 -11.03 -21.96
C SER A 34 -5.78 -11.48 -21.69
N SER A 35 -4.84 -10.54 -21.71
CA SER A 35 -3.39 -10.80 -21.57
C SER A 35 -2.97 -11.18 -20.15
N PHE A 36 -3.84 -10.93 -19.13
CA PHE A 36 -3.54 -11.22 -17.73
C PHE A 36 -4.56 -12.13 -17.09
N HIS A 37 -4.06 -13.02 -16.23
CA HIS A 37 -4.84 -13.78 -15.25
C HIS A 37 -4.37 -13.41 -13.86
N LEU A 38 -5.30 -13.09 -12.95
CA LEU A 38 -5.00 -12.67 -11.59
C LEU A 38 -5.25 -13.81 -10.62
N ILE A 39 -4.30 -14.03 -9.72
CA ILE A 39 -4.46 -14.94 -8.59
C ILE A 39 -4.56 -14.10 -7.33
N ALA A 40 -5.75 -13.99 -6.78
CA ALA A 40 -6.06 -13.25 -5.57
C ALA A 40 -5.76 -14.10 -4.34
N VAL A 41 -4.73 -13.73 -3.57
CA VAL A 41 -4.39 -14.45 -2.33
C VAL A 41 -5.17 -13.89 -1.15
N THR A 42 -5.81 -14.76 -0.39
CA THR A 42 -6.57 -14.43 0.82
C THR A 42 -6.40 -15.51 1.90
N ARG A 43 -6.55 -15.11 3.17
CA ARG A 43 -6.57 -16.05 4.30
C ARG A 43 -7.92 -16.77 4.46
N ASP A 44 -8.97 -16.25 3.81
CA ASP A 44 -10.33 -16.79 3.86
C ASP A 44 -11.00 -16.64 2.49
N ALA A 45 -11.03 -17.72 1.73
CA ALA A 45 -11.66 -17.77 0.41
C ALA A 45 -13.22 -17.72 0.51
N THR A 46 -13.78 -17.95 1.70
CA THR A 46 -15.23 -17.91 1.93
C THR A 46 -15.74 -16.52 2.27
N SER A 47 -14.85 -15.55 2.52
CA SER A 47 -15.21 -14.17 2.80
C SER A 47 -16.01 -13.54 1.66
N ARG A 48 -16.91 -12.60 1.99
CA ARG A 48 -17.72 -11.88 0.98
C ARG A 48 -16.86 -11.27 -0.12
N LYS A 49 -15.71 -10.67 0.25
CA LYS A 49 -14.80 -10.04 -0.72
C LYS A 49 -14.13 -11.07 -1.62
N ALA A 50 -13.65 -12.19 -1.07
CA ALA A 50 -13.02 -13.24 -1.85
C ALA A 50 -14.01 -13.86 -2.85
N ARG A 51 -15.24 -14.14 -2.41
CA ARG A 51 -16.31 -14.63 -3.30
C ARG A 51 -16.66 -13.63 -4.40
N ALA A 52 -16.69 -12.34 -4.09
CA ALA A 52 -16.91 -11.31 -5.10
C ALA A 52 -15.80 -11.28 -6.15
N LEU A 53 -14.52 -11.40 -5.75
CA LEU A 53 -13.40 -11.53 -6.68
C LEU A 53 -13.53 -12.77 -7.58
N ALA A 54 -13.93 -13.90 -7.01
CA ALA A 54 -14.09 -15.18 -7.74
C ALA A 54 -15.20 -15.16 -8.80
N THR A 55 -16.09 -14.17 -8.81
CA THR A 55 -17.09 -14.02 -9.88
C THR A 55 -16.51 -13.52 -11.21
N ASN A 56 -15.32 -12.91 -11.17
CA ASN A 56 -14.67 -12.45 -12.39
C ASN A 56 -13.86 -13.59 -13.03
N PRO A 57 -14.11 -13.94 -14.32
CA PRO A 57 -13.43 -15.06 -14.98
C PRO A 57 -11.92 -14.87 -15.16
N LYS A 58 -11.41 -13.64 -15.03
CA LYS A 58 -9.98 -13.33 -15.06
C LYS A 58 -9.29 -13.54 -13.71
N ILE A 59 -10.04 -13.88 -12.64
CA ILE A 59 -9.52 -14.01 -11.28
C ILE A 59 -9.72 -15.42 -10.75
N SER A 60 -8.65 -16.04 -10.29
CA SER A 60 -8.69 -17.22 -9.41
C SER A 60 -8.39 -16.79 -7.98
N VAL A 61 -9.06 -17.40 -7.00
CA VAL A 61 -8.80 -17.16 -5.58
C VAL A 61 -7.98 -18.31 -5.02
N VAL A 62 -6.87 -17.99 -4.36
CA VAL A 62 -6.03 -18.95 -3.64
C VAL A 62 -6.07 -18.64 -2.16
N GLU A 63 -6.55 -19.61 -1.36
CA GLU A 63 -6.46 -19.51 0.10
C GLU A 63 -5.08 -19.93 0.58
N GLY A 64 -4.46 -19.05 1.38
CA GLY A 64 -3.16 -19.29 1.98
C GLY A 64 -2.77 -18.21 2.97
N ASP A 65 -1.79 -18.54 3.82
CA ASP A 65 -1.20 -17.66 4.81
C ASP A 65 0.27 -17.39 4.47
N LEU A 66 0.76 -16.20 4.83
CA LEU A 66 2.15 -15.78 4.62
C LEU A 66 3.15 -16.57 5.47
N ASP A 67 2.68 -17.33 6.46
CA ASP A 67 3.51 -18.25 7.22
C ASP A 67 3.84 -19.52 6.41
N ASN A 68 3.12 -19.78 5.31
CA ASN A 68 3.39 -20.90 4.38
C ASN A 68 3.29 -20.45 2.92
N VAL A 69 4.19 -19.55 2.52
CA VAL A 69 4.23 -18.95 1.17
C VAL A 69 4.45 -20.00 0.08
N GLY A 70 5.26 -21.05 0.36
CA GLY A 70 5.50 -22.13 -0.60
C GLY A 70 4.23 -22.85 -1.04
N ALA A 71 3.28 -23.08 -0.13
CA ALA A 71 2.00 -23.67 -0.47
C ALA A 71 1.13 -22.76 -1.35
N ILE A 72 1.26 -21.43 -1.20
CA ILE A 72 0.55 -20.45 -2.06
C ILE A 72 1.08 -20.55 -3.49
N PHE A 73 2.40 -20.51 -3.70
CA PHE A 73 3.00 -20.63 -5.01
C PHE A 73 2.73 -21.98 -5.67
N ALA A 74 2.75 -23.08 -4.89
CA ALA A 74 2.40 -24.41 -5.40
C ALA A 74 0.97 -24.47 -5.94
N LYS A 75 0.00 -23.84 -5.26
CA LYS A 75 -1.39 -23.73 -5.72
C LYS A 75 -1.54 -22.78 -6.91
N ALA A 76 -0.77 -21.70 -6.94
CA ALA A 76 -0.82 -20.70 -7.99
C ALA A 76 -0.26 -21.20 -9.34
N GLY A 77 0.67 -22.15 -9.30
CA GLY A 77 1.37 -22.61 -10.51
C GLY A 77 2.35 -21.57 -11.04
N PRO A 78 2.61 -21.53 -12.35
CA PRO A 78 3.53 -20.57 -12.95
C PRO A 78 3.04 -19.13 -12.81
N VAL A 79 3.83 -18.29 -12.14
CA VAL A 79 3.54 -16.87 -11.88
C VAL A 79 4.57 -16.01 -12.62
N TRP A 80 4.07 -15.04 -13.41
CA TRP A 80 4.92 -14.09 -14.10
C TRP A 80 5.29 -12.90 -13.23
N GLY A 81 4.30 -12.34 -12.50
CA GLY A 81 4.48 -11.15 -11.65
C GLY A 81 3.82 -11.27 -10.29
N VAL A 82 4.36 -10.57 -9.32
CA VAL A 82 3.86 -10.58 -7.93
C VAL A 82 3.62 -9.15 -7.47
N TYR A 83 2.47 -8.91 -6.83
CA TYR A 83 2.26 -7.76 -5.97
C TYR A 83 2.27 -8.22 -4.52
N SER A 84 3.16 -7.66 -3.71
CA SER A 84 3.37 -8.05 -2.32
C SER A 84 3.12 -6.89 -1.37
N VAL A 85 2.24 -7.10 -0.41
CA VAL A 85 1.95 -6.20 0.71
C VAL A 85 1.72 -7.01 1.98
N GLN A 86 2.36 -6.63 3.08
CA GLN A 86 2.20 -7.27 4.38
C GLN A 86 1.39 -6.38 5.32
N VAL A 87 0.76 -7.01 6.30
CA VAL A 87 0.13 -6.31 7.43
C VAL A 87 1.22 -5.97 8.44
N ASN A 88 1.18 -4.75 8.98
CA ASN A 88 2.08 -4.34 10.06
C ASN A 88 1.95 -5.30 11.25
N SER A 89 3.00 -6.07 11.52
CA SER A 89 3.05 -7.07 12.59
C SER A 89 4.50 -7.41 12.92
N ASP A 90 4.73 -8.16 13.98
CA ASP A 90 6.05 -8.66 14.34
C ASP A 90 6.62 -9.65 13.32
N ALA A 91 5.76 -10.30 12.55
CA ALA A 91 6.12 -11.24 11.49
C ALA A 91 6.33 -10.57 10.11
N GLU A 92 6.10 -9.25 9.98
CA GLU A 92 6.10 -8.53 8.70
C GLU A 92 7.39 -8.76 7.90
N GLU A 93 8.54 -8.58 8.54
CA GLU A 93 9.85 -8.75 7.89
C GLU A 93 10.05 -10.20 7.40
N GLN A 94 9.79 -11.17 8.26
CA GLN A 94 9.93 -12.59 7.93
C GLN A 94 9.02 -12.99 6.77
N GLN A 95 7.74 -12.59 6.84
CA GLN A 95 6.74 -12.88 5.80
C GLN A 95 7.10 -12.21 4.47
N GLY A 96 7.51 -10.94 4.48
CA GLY A 96 7.92 -10.24 3.27
C GLY A 96 9.13 -10.88 2.59
N LYS A 97 10.16 -11.23 3.36
CA LYS A 97 11.34 -11.94 2.85
C LYS A 97 10.99 -13.34 2.32
N ALA A 98 10.07 -14.05 2.97
CA ALA A 98 9.61 -15.35 2.49
C ALA A 98 8.90 -15.26 1.12
N VAL A 99 8.09 -14.21 0.90
CA VAL A 99 7.46 -13.98 -0.41
C VAL A 99 8.50 -13.70 -1.49
N VAL A 100 9.52 -12.89 -1.19
CA VAL A 100 10.62 -12.60 -2.12
C VAL A 100 11.37 -13.89 -2.50
N ASN A 101 11.75 -14.70 -1.50
CA ASN A 101 12.46 -15.95 -1.73
C ASN A 101 11.65 -16.93 -2.60
N ALA A 102 10.36 -17.09 -2.28
CA ALA A 102 9.48 -17.94 -3.07
C ALA A 102 9.33 -17.43 -4.52
N ALA A 103 9.22 -16.10 -4.71
CA ALA A 103 9.16 -15.51 -6.04
C ALA A 103 10.40 -15.86 -6.88
N VAL A 104 11.61 -15.76 -6.31
CA VAL A 104 12.85 -16.14 -6.99
C VAL A 104 12.86 -17.64 -7.29
N GLN A 105 12.50 -18.50 -6.33
CA GLN A 105 12.48 -19.96 -6.50
C GLN A 105 11.51 -20.41 -7.59
N HIS A 106 10.37 -19.70 -7.74
CA HIS A 106 9.35 -20.00 -8.74
C HIS A 106 9.52 -19.24 -10.06
N GLY A 107 10.64 -18.55 -10.25
CA GLY A 107 11.00 -17.93 -11.54
C GLY A 107 10.17 -16.71 -11.91
N VAL A 108 9.65 -15.97 -10.92
CA VAL A 108 8.93 -14.71 -11.13
C VAL A 108 9.81 -13.72 -11.88
N ARG A 109 9.22 -13.01 -12.85
CA ARG A 109 9.93 -12.04 -13.70
C ARG A 109 9.91 -10.62 -13.16
N HIS A 110 8.82 -10.24 -12.51
CA HIS A 110 8.66 -8.89 -11.95
C HIS A 110 7.98 -8.93 -10.59
N PHE A 111 8.56 -8.20 -9.62
CA PHE A 111 8.08 -8.16 -8.24
C PHE A 111 7.77 -6.72 -7.84
N VAL A 112 6.51 -6.43 -7.52
CA VAL A 112 6.08 -5.12 -7.01
C VAL A 112 5.86 -5.22 -5.50
N TYR A 113 6.59 -4.42 -4.74
CA TYR A 113 6.52 -4.40 -3.28
C TYR A 113 5.93 -3.10 -2.76
N SER A 114 4.88 -3.18 -1.95
CA SER A 114 4.35 -2.03 -1.19
C SER A 114 5.08 -1.88 0.12
N SER A 115 6.03 -0.97 0.15
CA SER A 115 6.87 -0.60 1.29
C SER A 115 6.29 0.62 2.05
N GLY A 116 7.11 1.61 2.35
CA GLY A 116 6.76 2.90 2.93
C GLY A 116 7.87 3.93 2.74
N ASP A 117 7.52 5.20 2.59
CA ASP A 117 8.50 6.26 2.51
C ASP A 117 9.20 6.49 3.85
N ARG A 118 10.47 6.84 3.81
CA ARG A 118 11.33 7.04 4.99
C ARG A 118 12.22 8.28 4.83
N GLY A 119 11.64 9.36 4.29
CA GLY A 119 12.32 10.64 4.07
C GLY A 119 12.67 10.91 2.62
N GLY A 120 11.86 10.39 1.68
CA GLY A 120 11.99 10.65 0.25
C GLY A 120 13.01 9.77 -0.47
N PRO A 121 13.21 10.00 -1.78
CA PRO A 121 14.03 9.16 -2.64
C PRO A 121 15.50 9.12 -2.22
N GLU A 122 16.03 10.21 -1.67
CA GLU A 122 17.44 10.29 -1.27
C GLU A 122 17.73 9.57 0.06
N ARG A 123 16.83 9.69 1.05
CA ARG A 123 17.04 9.13 2.40
C ARG A 123 16.53 7.71 2.53
N SER A 124 15.35 7.39 1.99
CA SER A 124 14.70 6.09 2.14
C SER A 124 15.60 4.89 1.81
N PRO A 125 16.48 4.92 0.79
CA PRO A 125 17.36 3.80 0.47
C PRO A 125 18.32 3.39 1.59
N ASN A 126 18.65 4.30 2.51
CA ASN A 126 19.63 4.09 3.57
C ASN A 126 19.09 4.40 4.98
N ASN A 127 17.78 4.63 5.11
CA ASN A 127 17.15 5.01 6.37
C ASN A 127 16.17 3.91 6.86
N PRO A 128 16.59 3.00 7.75
CA PRO A 128 15.67 2.05 8.38
C PRO A 128 14.69 2.73 9.35
N THR A 129 15.02 3.92 9.85
CA THR A 129 14.37 4.62 10.94
C THR A 129 14.36 3.85 12.27
N TYR A 130 13.85 4.47 13.35
CA TYR A 130 13.61 3.78 14.63
C TYR A 130 12.19 3.22 14.74
N VAL A 131 11.32 3.49 13.75
CA VAL A 131 9.95 3.00 13.72
C VAL A 131 9.94 1.55 13.25
N LYS A 132 9.51 0.63 14.11
CA LYS A 132 9.59 -0.81 13.87
C LYS A 132 9.05 -1.25 12.50
N ASN A 133 7.87 -0.75 12.13
CA ASN A 133 7.26 -1.10 10.84
C ASN A 133 8.05 -0.58 9.64
N PHE A 134 8.67 0.60 9.77
CA PHE A 134 9.52 1.14 8.71
C PHE A 134 10.83 0.38 8.60
N ALA A 135 11.41 -0.04 9.73
CA ALA A 135 12.60 -0.88 9.75
C ALA A 135 12.36 -2.24 9.10
N ALA A 136 11.21 -2.88 9.37
CA ALA A 136 10.82 -4.13 8.71
C ALA A 136 10.71 -3.96 7.19
N LYS A 137 10.03 -2.90 6.75
CA LYS A 137 9.90 -2.58 5.31
C LYS A 137 11.26 -2.34 4.65
N TYR A 138 12.13 -1.59 5.32
CA TYR A 138 13.51 -1.37 4.86
C TYR A 138 14.26 -2.71 4.69
N ALA A 139 14.16 -3.59 5.65
CA ALA A 139 14.83 -4.90 5.60
C ALA A 139 14.30 -5.77 4.45
N ILE A 140 12.98 -5.71 4.16
CA ILE A 140 12.38 -6.40 3.02
C ILE A 140 12.87 -5.78 1.69
N GLU A 141 12.93 -4.45 1.57
CA GLU A 141 13.48 -3.78 0.37
C GLU A 141 14.91 -4.24 0.08
N LYS A 142 15.79 -4.23 1.08
CA LYS A 142 17.19 -4.66 0.92
C LYS A 142 17.30 -6.11 0.50
N HIS A 143 16.46 -6.97 1.08
CA HIS A 143 16.40 -8.37 0.70
C HIS A 143 15.92 -8.56 -0.75
N LEU A 144 14.87 -7.83 -1.16
CA LEU A 144 14.37 -7.84 -2.54
C LEU A 144 15.43 -7.39 -3.55
N GLU A 145 16.12 -6.28 -3.27
CA GLU A 145 17.20 -5.77 -4.11
C GLU A 145 18.34 -6.78 -4.25
N GLN A 146 18.71 -7.45 -3.17
CA GLN A 146 19.74 -8.48 -3.18
C GLN A 146 19.31 -9.70 -4.00
N GLN A 147 18.13 -10.25 -3.69
CA GLN A 147 17.62 -11.45 -4.35
C GLN A 147 17.36 -11.22 -5.84
N ALA A 148 16.94 -10.04 -6.25
CA ALA A 148 16.76 -9.68 -7.64
C ALA A 148 18.11 -9.67 -8.40
N ARG A 149 19.19 -9.14 -7.79
CA ARG A 149 20.53 -9.14 -8.39
C ARG A 149 21.12 -10.55 -8.52
N GLU A 150 20.85 -11.43 -7.57
CA GLU A 150 21.36 -12.80 -7.52
C GLU A 150 20.49 -13.78 -8.35
N SER A 151 19.32 -13.35 -8.78
CA SER A 151 18.34 -14.17 -9.50
C SER A 151 18.86 -14.60 -10.87
N VAL A 152 18.91 -15.90 -11.12
CA VAL A 152 19.28 -16.48 -12.42
C VAL A 152 18.31 -16.05 -13.54
N GLN A 153 17.03 -15.87 -13.20
CA GLN A 153 15.98 -15.42 -14.12
C GLN A 153 16.01 -13.91 -14.35
N GLN A 154 16.92 -13.17 -13.73
CA GLN A 154 17.02 -11.72 -13.79
C GLN A 154 15.68 -11.05 -13.38
N MET A 155 15.14 -11.47 -12.23
CA MET A 155 13.92 -10.86 -11.68
C MET A 155 14.11 -9.35 -11.54
N THR A 156 13.20 -8.57 -12.10
CA THR A 156 13.13 -7.13 -11.89
C THR A 156 12.15 -6.79 -10.78
N TYR A 157 12.23 -5.58 -10.23
CA TYR A 157 11.33 -5.16 -9.15
C TYR A 157 10.87 -3.71 -9.31
N THR A 158 9.77 -3.39 -8.63
CA THR A 158 9.35 -2.02 -8.32
C THR A 158 9.06 -1.93 -6.83
N ILE A 159 9.61 -0.93 -6.15
CA ILE A 159 9.32 -0.64 -4.74
C ILE A 159 8.43 0.60 -4.71
N LEU A 160 7.21 0.44 -4.23
CA LEU A 160 6.29 1.53 -3.97
C LEU A 160 6.46 1.95 -2.51
N ARG A 161 6.73 3.22 -2.28
CA ARG A 161 6.92 3.81 -0.94
C ARG A 161 5.79 4.79 -0.64
N PRO A 162 4.59 4.29 -0.35
CA PRO A 162 3.51 5.17 0.04
C PRO A 162 3.82 5.87 1.37
N VAL A 163 3.31 7.07 1.51
CA VAL A 163 3.25 7.83 2.75
C VAL A 163 2.01 7.44 3.56
N THR A 164 1.55 8.25 4.50
CA THR A 164 0.33 7.99 5.29
C THR A 164 -0.90 7.90 4.38
N PHE A 165 -1.86 7.01 4.71
CA PHE A 165 -3.06 6.82 3.89
C PHE A 165 -4.20 7.75 4.30
N PHE A 166 -4.92 8.34 3.34
CA PHE A 166 -6.16 9.07 3.60
C PHE A 166 -7.18 8.19 4.34
N GLU A 167 -7.19 6.89 4.09
CA GLU A 167 -8.07 5.89 4.72
C GLU A 167 -7.83 5.68 6.23
N ASN A 168 -6.83 6.35 6.82
CA ASN A 168 -6.67 6.45 8.27
C ASN A 168 -7.62 7.49 8.89
N ILE A 169 -8.20 8.36 8.06
CA ILE A 169 -9.22 9.33 8.47
C ILE A 169 -10.57 8.61 8.48
N THR A 170 -11.03 8.26 9.67
CA THR A 170 -12.30 7.57 9.90
C THR A 170 -13.09 8.26 11.00
N THR A 171 -14.38 7.92 11.15
CA THR A 171 -15.25 8.50 12.19
C THR A 171 -15.21 7.75 13.52
N ASP A 172 -14.55 6.60 13.56
CA ASP A 172 -14.38 5.78 14.77
C ASP A 172 -13.29 6.30 15.70
N ILE A 173 -13.05 5.59 16.79
CA ILE A 173 -12.05 5.98 17.79
C ILE A 173 -10.62 6.03 17.23
N HIS A 174 -10.31 5.19 16.23
CA HIS A 174 -8.99 5.16 15.61
C HIS A 174 -8.76 6.43 14.77
N GLY A 175 -9.72 6.82 13.92
CA GLY A 175 -9.64 8.05 13.14
C GLY A 175 -9.63 9.30 14.02
N LYS A 176 -10.42 9.34 15.09
CA LYS A 176 -10.38 10.44 16.09
C LYS A 176 -9.02 10.51 16.77
N GLY A 177 -8.43 9.38 17.11
CA GLY A 177 -7.08 9.29 17.68
C GLY A 177 -6.00 9.77 16.69
N PHE A 178 -6.09 9.34 15.43
CA PHE A 178 -5.20 9.78 14.36
C PHE A 178 -5.28 11.30 14.17
N ALA A 179 -6.48 11.87 14.04
CA ALA A 179 -6.68 13.30 13.88
C ALA A 179 -6.14 14.12 15.08
N ARG A 180 -6.30 13.61 16.32
CA ARG A 180 -5.72 14.24 17.52
C ARG A 180 -4.19 14.22 17.52
N MET A 181 -3.58 13.11 17.15
CA MET A 181 -2.11 13.03 17.06
C MET A 181 -1.56 13.93 15.96
N TRP A 182 -2.25 14.02 14.84
CA TRP A 182 -1.90 14.95 13.75
C TRP A 182 -2.00 16.41 14.21
N GLU A 183 -3.08 16.79 14.90
CA GLU A 183 -3.22 18.13 15.48
C GLU A 183 -2.03 18.49 16.42
N GLN A 184 -1.53 17.52 17.21
CA GLN A 184 -0.37 17.73 18.08
C GLN A 184 0.94 17.98 17.34
N MET A 185 1.03 17.71 16.05
CA MET A 185 2.17 18.09 15.23
C MET A 185 2.21 19.60 14.91
N GLY A 186 1.16 20.35 15.21
CA GLY A 186 1.08 21.81 15.03
C GLY A 186 1.14 22.22 13.57
N SER A 187 2.14 23.01 13.21
CA SER A 187 2.35 23.51 11.85
C SER A 187 3.08 22.51 10.93
N LYS A 188 3.44 21.34 11.41
CA LYS A 188 4.08 20.32 10.57
C LYS A 188 3.06 19.70 9.63
N LYS A 189 3.45 19.62 8.37
CA LYS A 189 2.63 18.97 7.35
C LYS A 189 2.83 17.45 7.39
N LEU A 190 1.77 16.72 7.08
CA LEU A 190 1.78 15.28 6.89
C LEU A 190 1.49 14.98 5.42
N GLN A 191 2.35 14.22 4.79
CA GLN A 191 2.12 13.72 3.45
C GLN A 191 1.17 12.53 3.49
N MET A 192 0.22 12.50 2.57
CA MET A 192 -0.84 11.49 2.52
C MET A 192 -1.13 11.05 1.08
N VAL A 193 -1.66 9.84 0.93
CA VAL A 193 -1.98 9.23 -0.36
C VAL A 193 -3.21 8.33 -0.24
N SER A 194 -4.00 8.18 -1.31
CA SER A 194 -5.11 7.23 -1.35
C SER A 194 -4.62 5.80 -1.63
N THR A 195 -5.29 4.81 -1.04
CA THR A 195 -5.01 3.40 -1.37
C THR A 195 -5.40 3.06 -2.80
N LYS A 196 -6.30 3.83 -3.42
CA LYS A 196 -6.67 3.74 -4.83
C LYS A 196 -5.48 4.09 -5.73
N ASP A 197 -4.76 5.17 -5.43
CA ASP A 197 -3.58 5.59 -6.19
C ASP A 197 -2.41 4.62 -5.99
N ILE A 198 -2.21 4.11 -4.78
CA ILE A 198 -1.23 3.03 -4.55
C ILE A 198 -1.54 1.83 -5.44
N GLY A 199 -2.82 1.43 -5.52
CA GLY A 199 -3.28 0.36 -6.39
C GLY A 199 -3.03 0.65 -7.87
N TRP A 200 -3.21 1.90 -8.31
CA TRP A 200 -2.91 2.31 -9.67
C TRP A 200 -1.41 2.13 -9.98
N PHE A 201 -0.53 2.64 -9.14
CA PHE A 201 0.92 2.46 -9.33
C PHE A 201 1.33 0.98 -9.31
N ALA A 202 0.71 0.16 -8.46
CA ALA A 202 0.94 -1.29 -8.44
C ALA A 202 0.51 -1.94 -9.75
N ALA A 203 -0.66 -1.57 -10.27
CA ALA A 203 -1.18 -2.06 -11.55
C ALA A 203 -0.27 -1.66 -12.71
N GLN A 204 0.08 -0.36 -12.82
CA GLN A 204 0.95 0.13 -13.89
C GLN A 204 2.33 -0.53 -13.86
N SER A 205 2.88 -0.76 -12.66
CA SER A 205 4.16 -1.47 -12.50
C SER A 205 4.12 -2.90 -13.02
N LEU A 206 2.98 -3.60 -12.87
CA LEU A 206 2.80 -4.96 -13.38
C LEU A 206 2.47 -5.00 -14.89
N ILE A 207 1.69 -4.03 -15.37
CA ILE A 207 1.27 -3.95 -16.78
C ILE A 207 2.43 -3.49 -17.66
N TRP A 208 3.16 -2.47 -17.22
CA TRP A 208 4.24 -1.81 -17.93
C TRP A 208 5.59 -1.89 -17.19
N PRO A 209 6.12 -3.10 -16.89
CA PRO A 209 7.30 -3.28 -16.05
C PRO A 209 8.53 -2.53 -16.57
N GLU A 210 8.67 -2.35 -17.88
CA GLU A 210 9.80 -1.65 -18.47
C GLU A 210 9.92 -0.19 -18.02
N MET A 211 8.80 0.45 -17.68
CA MET A 211 8.77 1.82 -17.18
C MET A 211 9.15 1.92 -15.72
N TYR A 212 8.95 0.84 -14.94
CA TYR A 212 9.04 0.83 -13.48
C TYR A 212 10.15 -0.07 -12.94
N ARG A 213 10.76 -0.93 -13.76
CA ARG A 213 11.76 -1.91 -13.31
C ARG A 213 12.93 -1.27 -12.59
N ASN A 214 13.29 -1.88 -11.46
CA ASN A 214 14.40 -1.50 -10.59
C ASN A 214 14.30 -0.06 -10.06
N LYS A 215 13.08 0.46 -9.96
CA LYS A 215 12.77 1.78 -9.38
C LYS A 215 12.15 1.64 -7.99
N ALA A 216 12.37 2.66 -7.17
CA ALA A 216 11.66 2.89 -5.93
C ALA A 216 10.98 4.26 -6.02
N LEU A 217 9.66 4.32 -5.82
CA LEU A 217 8.83 5.50 -6.01
C LEU A 217 8.18 5.89 -4.69
N ALA A 218 8.41 7.12 -4.21
CA ALA A 218 7.61 7.70 -3.14
C ALA A 218 6.23 8.08 -3.68
N LEU A 219 5.15 7.69 -2.99
CA LEU A 219 3.79 7.92 -3.45
C LEU A 219 3.08 8.90 -2.52
N VAL A 220 2.82 10.11 -3.03
CA VAL A 220 2.24 11.24 -2.29
C VAL A 220 1.12 11.86 -3.11
N GLY A 221 -0.09 11.98 -2.53
CA GLY A 221 -1.23 12.65 -3.14
C GLY A 221 -1.41 14.09 -2.66
N ASP A 222 -1.13 14.33 -1.37
CA ASP A 222 -1.27 15.66 -0.77
C ASP A 222 -0.32 15.83 0.43
N GLU A 223 -0.10 17.10 0.84
CA GLU A 223 0.74 17.47 1.98
C GLU A 223 0.10 18.61 2.78
N LEU A 224 -0.47 18.29 3.94
CA LEU A 224 -1.31 19.19 4.72
C LEU A 224 -0.92 19.19 6.21
N THR A 225 -1.12 20.34 6.87
CA THR A 225 -1.30 20.40 8.31
C THR A 225 -2.69 19.85 8.68
N GLN A 226 -2.89 19.46 9.94
CA GLN A 226 -4.22 19.02 10.39
C GLN A 226 -5.26 20.14 10.26
N HIS A 227 -4.87 21.39 10.49
CA HIS A 227 -5.76 22.54 10.35
C HIS A 227 -6.22 22.77 8.90
N GLU A 228 -5.33 22.66 7.94
CA GLU A 228 -5.67 22.75 6.50
C GLU A 228 -6.60 21.60 6.10
N ALA A 229 -6.31 20.38 6.56
CA ALA A 229 -7.16 19.23 6.31
C ALA A 229 -8.56 19.37 6.96
N ASP A 230 -8.66 19.88 8.21
CA ASP A 230 -9.94 20.12 8.87
C ASP A 230 -10.77 21.20 8.13
N ALA A 231 -10.11 22.22 7.59
CA ALA A 231 -10.81 23.23 6.77
C ALA A 231 -11.40 22.63 5.49
N ILE A 232 -10.65 21.76 4.78
CA ILE A 232 -11.16 21.02 3.62
C ILE A 232 -12.29 20.07 4.05
N TYR A 233 -12.10 19.34 5.15
CA TYR A 233 -13.09 18.40 5.68
C TYR A 233 -14.41 19.10 6.01
N ARG A 234 -14.38 20.30 6.63
CA ARG A 234 -15.58 21.12 6.91
C ARG A 234 -16.30 21.53 5.64
N GLN A 235 -15.57 21.90 4.59
CA GLN A 235 -16.18 22.32 3.32
C GLN A 235 -16.88 21.15 2.62
N VAL A 236 -16.31 19.95 2.65
CA VAL A 236 -16.84 18.77 1.95
C VAL A 236 -17.91 18.06 2.78
N ILE A 237 -17.66 17.86 4.08
CA ILE A 237 -18.53 17.04 4.97
C ILE A 237 -19.56 17.89 5.72
N GLY A 238 -19.32 19.19 5.88
CA GLY A 238 -20.21 20.10 6.60
C GLY A 238 -19.95 20.21 8.11
N GLN A 239 -18.97 19.46 8.64
CA GLN A 239 -18.57 19.48 10.05
C GLN A 239 -17.07 19.28 10.19
N GLY A 240 -16.48 19.66 11.32
CA GLY A 240 -15.04 19.46 11.57
C GLY A 240 -14.68 18.01 11.84
N MET A 241 -13.40 17.68 11.66
CA MET A 241 -12.85 16.38 12.03
C MET A 241 -12.99 16.15 13.53
N ALA A 242 -13.63 15.07 13.93
CA ALA A 242 -13.77 14.73 15.34
C ALA A 242 -12.40 14.31 15.91
N LEU A 243 -12.03 14.90 17.04
CA LEU A 243 -10.78 14.63 17.75
C LEU A 243 -11.04 13.79 19.00
N ALA A 244 -10.18 12.81 19.29
CA ALA A 244 -10.24 12.11 20.55
C ALA A 244 -9.94 13.06 21.73
N PRO A 245 -10.61 12.92 22.89
CA PRO A 245 -10.25 13.66 24.11
C PRO A 245 -8.78 13.43 24.51
N CYS A 246 -8.10 14.48 25.03
CA CYS A 246 -6.67 14.39 25.39
C CYS A 246 -6.29 13.20 26.28
N PRO A 247 -7.06 12.83 27.34
CA PRO A 247 -6.75 11.65 28.15
C PRO A 247 -6.78 10.34 27.35
N VAL A 248 -7.73 10.23 26.41
CA VAL A 248 -7.88 9.05 25.54
C VAL A 248 -6.72 8.96 24.55
N ALA A 249 -6.29 10.08 23.97
CA ALA A 249 -5.12 10.10 23.08
C ALA A 249 -3.83 9.68 23.82
N SER A 250 -3.68 10.08 25.09
CA SER A 250 -2.56 9.66 25.95
C SER A 250 -2.65 8.18 26.31
N ALA A 251 -3.85 7.65 26.56
CA ALA A 251 -4.09 6.22 26.80
C ALA A 251 -3.86 5.40 25.53
N VAL A 252 -4.28 5.89 24.37
CA VAL A 252 -4.01 5.26 23.05
C VAL A 252 -2.51 5.22 22.78
N LYS A 253 -1.77 6.32 23.05
CA LYS A 253 -0.29 6.31 23.01
C LYS A 253 0.32 5.27 23.95
N PHE A 254 -0.29 5.05 25.11
CA PHE A 254 0.19 4.10 26.12
C PHE A 254 -0.15 2.64 25.76
N VAL A 255 -1.35 2.38 25.22
CA VAL A 255 -1.84 1.03 24.87
C VAL A 255 -1.26 0.55 23.53
N LEU A 256 -1.08 1.48 22.56
CA LEU A 256 -0.42 1.22 21.28
C LEU A 256 1.10 1.46 21.36
N LYS A 257 1.68 1.29 22.55
CA LYS A 257 3.13 1.44 22.80
C LYS A 257 3.93 0.78 21.69
N GLY A 258 4.77 1.58 21.06
CA GLY A 258 5.87 1.14 20.21
C GLY A 258 5.65 1.31 18.70
N SER A 259 4.42 1.50 18.17
CA SER A 259 4.27 1.66 16.71
C SER A 259 3.65 2.99 16.27
N VAL A 260 2.48 3.33 16.79
CA VAL A 260 1.76 4.53 16.33
C VAL A 260 2.34 5.82 16.93
N GLY A 261 2.70 5.79 18.22
CA GLY A 261 3.34 6.93 18.89
C GLY A 261 4.71 7.27 18.28
N ASP A 262 5.52 6.23 18.00
CA ASP A 262 6.83 6.40 17.37
C ASP A 262 6.69 6.91 15.93
N MET A 263 5.65 6.47 15.19
CA MET A 263 5.37 6.99 13.86
C MET A 263 5.08 8.50 13.90
N PHE A 264 4.17 8.96 14.77
CA PHE A 264 3.84 10.39 14.83
C PHE A 264 5.01 11.23 15.34
N LYS A 265 5.83 10.70 16.26
CA LYS A 265 7.09 11.34 16.64
C LYS A 265 8.02 11.46 15.43
N TRP A 266 8.18 10.39 14.66
CA TRP A 266 9.00 10.40 13.46
C TRP A 266 8.45 11.37 12.40
N PHE A 267 7.13 11.45 12.20
CA PHE A 267 6.50 12.42 11.30
C PHE A 267 6.82 13.87 11.69
N ALA A 268 6.84 14.16 12.98
CA ALA A 268 7.16 15.49 13.50
C ALA A 268 8.66 15.84 13.42
N ASP A 269 9.53 14.87 13.67
CA ASP A 269 10.98 15.07 13.77
C ASP A 269 11.66 15.03 12.39
N GLU A 270 11.31 14.04 11.56
CA GLU A 270 11.98 13.76 10.29
C GLU A 270 11.05 13.92 9.09
N GLY A 271 9.88 13.27 9.13
CA GLY A 271 8.85 13.34 8.11
C GLY A 271 9.17 12.55 6.85
N TYR A 272 8.17 12.49 5.99
CA TYR A 272 8.27 11.96 4.63
C TYR A 272 9.01 12.93 3.71
N GLY A 273 9.33 12.51 2.49
CA GLY A 273 10.05 13.35 1.54
C GLY A 273 9.70 13.06 0.09
N GLY A 274 8.49 12.58 -0.17
CA GLY A 274 7.99 12.39 -1.52
C GLY A 274 7.62 13.72 -2.20
N ASP A 275 7.58 13.72 -3.54
CA ASP A 275 7.20 14.87 -4.36
C ASP A 275 5.85 14.61 -5.05
N VAL A 276 4.83 15.41 -4.69
CA VAL A 276 3.49 15.36 -5.30
C VAL A 276 3.55 15.59 -6.81
N LYS A 277 4.42 16.50 -7.27
CA LYS A 277 4.55 16.81 -8.70
C LYS A 277 5.14 15.64 -9.48
N GLU A 278 6.10 14.93 -8.90
CA GLU A 278 6.64 13.71 -9.48
C GLU A 278 5.53 12.66 -9.63
N CYS A 279 4.74 12.44 -8.58
CA CYS A 279 3.62 11.49 -8.62
C CYS A 279 2.58 11.88 -9.69
N LEU A 280 2.21 13.15 -9.80
CA LEU A 280 1.30 13.67 -10.82
C LEU A 280 1.86 13.53 -12.24
N SER A 281 3.17 13.52 -12.43
CA SER A 281 3.78 13.27 -13.74
C SER A 281 3.57 11.83 -14.24
N TYR A 282 3.46 10.87 -13.31
CA TYR A 282 3.09 9.48 -13.62
C TYR A 282 1.57 9.30 -13.73
N ASN A 283 0.82 9.88 -12.80
CA ASN A 283 -0.64 9.78 -12.72
C ASN A 283 -1.29 11.17 -12.55
N PRO A 284 -1.65 11.86 -13.65
CA PRO A 284 -2.33 13.15 -13.57
C PRO A 284 -3.71 13.09 -12.88
N GLY A 285 -4.31 11.91 -12.77
CA GLY A 285 -5.59 11.66 -12.09
C GLY A 285 -5.46 11.32 -10.61
N MET A 286 -4.27 11.46 -10.03
CA MET A 286 -4.04 11.18 -8.61
C MET A 286 -4.87 12.08 -7.70
N GLN A 287 -5.42 11.49 -6.63
CA GLN A 287 -6.30 12.20 -5.71
C GLN A 287 -5.51 13.06 -4.73
N ASP A 288 -5.88 14.34 -4.60
CA ASP A 288 -5.62 15.13 -3.42
C ASP A 288 -6.62 14.79 -2.29
N PHE A 289 -6.46 15.39 -1.13
CA PHE A 289 -7.33 15.11 0.01
C PHE A 289 -8.79 15.50 -0.24
N ARG A 290 -9.03 16.60 -0.97
CA ARG A 290 -10.38 17.05 -1.32
C ARG A 290 -11.09 16.04 -2.24
N ALA A 291 -10.45 15.65 -3.33
CA ALA A 291 -11.00 14.70 -4.29
C ALA A 291 -11.30 13.34 -3.63
N TRP A 292 -10.39 12.88 -2.75
CA TRP A 292 -10.61 11.66 -1.97
C TRP A 292 -11.82 11.77 -1.03
N LEU A 293 -11.98 12.89 -0.32
CA LEU A 293 -13.13 13.13 0.56
C LEU A 293 -14.44 13.18 -0.21
N GLU A 294 -14.48 13.85 -1.35
CA GLU A 294 -15.67 13.94 -2.20
C GLU A 294 -16.12 12.57 -2.69
N GLU A 295 -15.19 11.72 -3.14
CA GLU A 295 -15.49 10.34 -3.55
C GLU A 295 -15.98 9.48 -2.37
N ASN A 296 -15.46 9.71 -1.17
CA ASN A 296 -15.74 8.92 0.03
C ASN A 296 -16.78 9.56 0.98
N LYS A 297 -17.41 10.67 0.61
CA LYS A 297 -18.29 11.49 1.45
C LYS A 297 -19.34 10.67 2.21
N ARG A 298 -19.98 9.71 1.54
CA ARG A 298 -21.02 8.84 2.13
C ARG A 298 -20.55 8.05 3.35
N ASN A 299 -19.25 7.77 3.49
CA ASN A 299 -18.70 7.05 4.63
C ASN A 299 -18.67 7.91 5.90
N PHE A 300 -18.73 9.23 5.75
CA PHE A 300 -18.68 10.20 6.82
C PHE A 300 -20.06 10.72 7.22
N GLU A 301 -21.04 10.65 6.33
CA GLU A 301 -22.42 11.13 6.56
C GLU A 301 -23.26 10.15 7.41
N LYS A 302 -22.97 8.85 7.38
CA LYS A 302 -23.78 7.80 8.06
C LYS A 302 -23.65 7.76 9.59
N ASN A 303 -22.76 8.53 10.19
CA ASN A 303 -22.50 8.50 11.65
C ASN A 303 -22.96 9.77 12.36
N GLY A 304 -23.82 10.59 11.76
CA GLY A 304 -24.35 11.84 12.29
C GLY A 304 -25.82 11.78 12.74
N SER A 305 -26.40 10.57 12.86
CA SER A 305 -27.80 10.40 13.35
C SER A 305 -27.84 9.47 14.54
#